data_7ef0325ea3800369a71f6164819b7a5f
#
_entry.id   7ef0325ea3800369a71f6164819b7a5f
#
_cell.length_a   1.000
_cell.length_b   1.000
_cell.length_c   1.000
_cell.angle_alpha   90.00
_cell.angle_beta   90.00
_cell.angle_gamma   90.00
#
_symmetry.space_group_name_H-M   'P 1'
#
loop_
_entity.id
_entity.type
_entity.pdbx_description
1 polymer ?
#
loop_
_entity_poly.entity_id
_entity_poly.type
_entity_poly.pdbx_seq_one_letter_code
_entity_poly.pdbx_strand_id
1 'polypeptide(L)'
;HNDCSEKVITEENLIEILKICISYVFRRSICDIPTNSLNKTFATLRNEIKQDDYMNSIKAFFVLRDDYKQFPNDDKFENAFCSRDIYNMRSRNYILSHLENYKNKAPIVIENYTIEHIMPQNTNLNDEWKKELGPNWKDVQKKYLHTIGNLTLTAYNSEMSDKPFIVKMEMEGGFKESALRLNSYLVKLTEWNENHIKERAKLLTDKAKQVWKYPMISEKELAPYCVEEKLVHKYSLDTYDFNVFTKTLFEVLDKRIMNLSSDVKREYKKLYIAYKVDTNFVDVVVQKQRLRISVNMKFTDIYDPKGICKDITGIGRWGNGDVEVFMDHTSDVDNVMEIIEQSYKQQEE
;
A
#
# COMPACT_ATOMS: atom_id res chain seq x y z
N HIS A 1 17.67 -18.49 5.38
CA HIS A 1 19.08 -18.64 5.71
C HIS A 1 19.40 -20.08 6.11
N ASN A 2 18.66 -20.66 7.06
CA ASN A 2 18.85 -22.06 7.48
C ASN A 2 18.79 -23.04 6.30
N ASP A 3 17.77 -22.91 5.45
CA ASP A 3 17.58 -23.78 4.27
C ASP A 3 18.75 -23.67 3.27
N CYS A 4 19.42 -22.52 3.20
CA CYS A 4 20.65 -22.35 2.42
C CYS A 4 21.83 -23.05 3.11
N SER A 5 21.98 -22.91 4.43
CA SER A 5 23.03 -23.57 5.21
C SER A 5 22.89 -25.11 5.16
N GLU A 6 21.66 -25.59 5.12
CA GLU A 6 21.32 -27.02 4.98
C GLU A 6 21.34 -27.51 3.52
N LYS A 7 21.73 -26.66 2.57
CA LYS A 7 21.80 -26.92 1.13
C LYS A 7 20.47 -27.32 0.47
N VAL A 8 19.33 -26.92 1.06
CA VAL A 8 18.00 -27.06 0.46
C VAL A 8 17.83 -26.09 -0.72
N ILE A 9 18.45 -24.92 -0.62
CA ILE A 9 18.52 -23.90 -1.68
C ILE A 9 19.96 -23.45 -1.89
N THR A 10 20.24 -22.88 -3.08
CA THR A 10 21.56 -22.31 -3.38
C THR A 10 21.69 -20.88 -2.83
N GLU A 11 22.91 -20.35 -2.81
CA GLU A 11 23.15 -18.94 -2.45
C GLU A 11 22.48 -17.98 -3.44
N GLU A 12 22.47 -18.33 -4.74
CA GLU A 12 21.77 -17.54 -5.76
C GLU A 12 20.28 -17.47 -5.48
N ASN A 13 19.66 -18.59 -5.10
CA ASN A 13 18.25 -18.63 -4.71
C ASN A 13 17.99 -17.76 -3.48
N LEU A 14 18.86 -17.83 -2.46
CA LEU A 14 18.74 -16.98 -1.28
C LEU A 14 18.81 -15.50 -1.65
N ILE A 15 19.76 -15.11 -2.51
CA ILE A 15 19.90 -13.74 -3.00
C ILE A 15 18.64 -13.28 -3.74
N GLU A 16 18.06 -14.15 -4.60
CA GLU A 16 16.82 -13.84 -5.32
C GLU A 16 15.65 -13.64 -4.35
N ILE A 17 15.49 -14.52 -3.36
CA ILE A 17 14.47 -14.43 -2.33
C ILE A 17 14.59 -13.09 -1.55
N LEU A 18 15.80 -12.74 -1.14
CA LEU A 18 16.05 -11.48 -0.43
C LEU A 18 15.70 -10.27 -1.30
N LYS A 19 16.02 -10.29 -2.60
CA LYS A 19 15.63 -9.25 -3.55
C LYS A 19 14.11 -9.13 -3.68
N ILE A 20 13.38 -10.25 -3.71
CA ILE A 20 11.91 -10.26 -3.73
C ILE A 20 11.37 -9.64 -2.44
N CYS A 21 11.88 -10.03 -1.27
CA CYS A 21 11.47 -9.48 0.02
C CYS A 21 11.74 -7.96 0.12
N ILE A 22 12.93 -7.51 -0.29
CA ILE A 22 13.28 -6.09 -0.34
C ILE A 22 12.34 -5.32 -1.25
N SER A 23 12.09 -5.85 -2.44
CA SER A 23 11.17 -5.23 -3.40
C SER A 23 9.74 -5.17 -2.86
N TYR A 24 9.27 -6.23 -2.21
CA TYR A 24 7.95 -6.26 -1.58
C TYR A 24 7.79 -5.15 -0.54
N VAL A 25 8.71 -5.06 0.42
CA VAL A 25 8.67 -4.05 1.48
C VAL A 25 8.78 -2.63 0.89
N PHE A 26 9.69 -2.44 -0.06
CA PHE A 26 9.92 -1.14 -0.69
C PHE A 26 8.72 -0.67 -1.51
N ARG A 27 8.17 -1.49 -2.40
CA ARG A 27 7.00 -1.11 -3.23
C ARG A 27 5.78 -0.79 -2.37
N ARG A 28 5.57 -1.53 -1.28
CA ARG A 28 4.52 -1.22 -0.30
C ARG A 28 4.71 0.14 0.35
N SER A 29 5.95 0.47 0.75
CA SER A 29 6.29 1.78 1.31
C SER A 29 6.02 2.92 0.33
N ILE A 30 6.34 2.73 -0.95
CA ILE A 30 6.04 3.70 -2.01
C ILE A 30 4.52 3.86 -2.20
N CYS A 31 3.77 2.76 -2.17
CA CYS A 31 2.32 2.75 -2.36
C CYS A 31 1.53 3.06 -1.07
N ASP A 32 2.20 3.49 0.00
CA ASP A 32 1.59 3.88 1.28
C ASP A 32 0.79 2.75 1.95
N ILE A 33 1.21 1.50 1.74
CA ILE A 33 0.57 0.35 2.36
C ILE A 33 1.16 0.17 3.76
N PRO A 34 0.32 0.12 4.80
CA PRO A 34 0.76 0.00 6.20
C PRO A 34 1.67 -1.21 6.45
N THR A 35 2.59 -1.06 7.41
CA THR A 35 3.59 -2.09 7.76
C THR A 35 3.12 -3.12 8.78
N ASN A 36 1.99 -2.90 9.44
CA ASN A 36 1.43 -3.75 10.50
C ASN A 36 1.25 -5.23 10.07
N SER A 37 0.98 -5.47 8.79
CA SER A 37 0.81 -6.83 8.25
C SER A 37 2.13 -7.56 7.95
N LEU A 38 3.29 -6.88 7.92
CA LEU A 38 4.56 -7.47 7.49
C LEU A 38 4.99 -8.65 8.37
N ASN A 39 4.86 -8.53 9.69
CA ASN A 39 5.22 -9.61 10.61
C ASN A 39 4.39 -10.88 10.34
N LYS A 40 3.08 -10.73 10.18
CA LYS A 40 2.18 -11.84 9.82
C LYS A 40 2.53 -12.43 8.46
N THR A 41 2.78 -11.58 7.48
CA THR A 41 3.12 -12.01 6.11
C THR A 41 4.39 -12.87 6.10
N PHE A 42 5.46 -12.39 6.73
CA PHE A 42 6.70 -13.17 6.77
C PHE A 42 6.63 -14.40 7.67
N ALA A 43 5.88 -14.36 8.77
CA ALA A 43 5.67 -15.52 9.62
C ALA A 43 4.90 -16.64 8.89
N THR A 44 3.95 -16.30 8.03
CA THR A 44 3.17 -17.28 7.25
C THR A 44 3.88 -17.77 6.01
N LEU A 45 4.84 -17.01 5.48
CA LEU A 45 5.59 -17.38 4.26
C LEU A 45 6.19 -18.79 4.34
N ARG A 46 6.81 -19.13 5.49
CA ARG A 46 7.45 -20.46 5.64
C ARG A 46 6.47 -21.62 5.47
N ASN A 47 5.23 -21.46 5.90
CA ASN A 47 4.22 -22.51 5.82
C ASN A 47 3.71 -22.76 4.40
N GLU A 48 3.93 -21.81 3.51
CA GLU A 48 3.51 -21.87 2.10
C GLU A 48 4.61 -22.36 1.16
N ILE A 49 5.84 -22.53 1.69
CA ILE A 49 6.98 -22.99 0.88
C ILE A 49 6.87 -24.48 0.61
N LYS A 50 6.90 -24.85 -0.67
CA LYS A 50 7.02 -26.24 -1.13
C LYS A 50 8.49 -26.53 -1.45
N GLN A 51 9.08 -27.53 -0.79
CA GLN A 51 10.51 -27.83 -0.94
C GLN A 51 10.88 -28.30 -2.36
N ASP A 52 9.97 -28.99 -3.03
CA ASP A 52 10.11 -29.49 -4.41
C ASP A 52 9.97 -28.39 -5.47
N ASP A 53 9.37 -27.25 -5.11
CA ASP A 53 9.22 -26.09 -5.99
C ASP A 53 9.41 -24.77 -5.21
N TYR A 54 10.56 -24.66 -4.57
CA TYR A 54 10.85 -23.62 -3.56
C TYR A 54 10.67 -22.20 -4.09
N MET A 55 11.27 -21.88 -5.24
CA MET A 55 11.27 -20.53 -5.78
C MET A 55 9.90 -20.10 -6.30
N ASN A 56 9.18 -20.98 -6.99
CA ASN A 56 7.85 -20.67 -7.49
C ASN A 56 6.83 -20.55 -6.37
N SER A 57 6.97 -21.37 -5.29
CA SER A 57 6.10 -21.24 -4.11
C SER A 57 6.23 -19.84 -3.45
N ILE A 58 7.45 -19.29 -3.35
CA ILE A 58 7.68 -17.96 -2.83
C ILE A 58 7.11 -16.88 -3.77
N LYS A 59 7.36 -16.99 -5.08
CA LYS A 59 6.83 -16.05 -6.06
C LYS A 59 5.30 -16.05 -6.05
N ALA A 60 4.69 -17.23 -6.06
CA ALA A 60 3.24 -17.41 -5.99
C ALA A 60 2.66 -16.81 -4.70
N PHE A 61 3.32 -17.08 -3.55
CA PHE A 61 2.90 -16.49 -2.27
C PHE A 61 2.73 -14.98 -2.34
N PHE A 62 3.66 -14.27 -2.96
CA PHE A 62 3.59 -12.81 -3.07
C PHE A 62 2.64 -12.33 -4.17
N VAL A 63 2.60 -13.00 -5.31
CA VAL A 63 1.81 -12.58 -6.48
C VAL A 63 0.31 -12.79 -6.27
N LEU A 64 -0.08 -13.83 -5.53
CA LEU A 64 -1.49 -14.16 -5.26
C LEU A 64 -2.12 -13.34 -4.12
N ARG A 65 -1.37 -12.43 -3.49
CA ARG A 65 -1.91 -11.54 -2.46
C ARG A 65 -2.59 -10.32 -3.10
N ASP A 66 -3.85 -10.12 -2.82
CA ASP A 66 -4.70 -9.06 -3.41
C ASP A 66 -5.25 -8.05 -2.40
N ASP A 67 -5.15 -8.35 -1.10
CA ASP A 67 -5.62 -7.52 0.01
C ASP A 67 -4.54 -6.52 0.51
N TYR A 68 -4.68 -6.10 1.76
CA TYR A 68 -3.70 -5.27 2.46
C TYR A 68 -2.30 -5.89 2.56
N LYS A 69 -2.13 -7.17 2.20
CA LYS A 69 -0.83 -7.86 2.08
C LYS A 69 -0.30 -7.87 0.64
N GLN A 70 -0.96 -7.20 -0.28
CA GLN A 70 -0.62 -7.20 -1.70
C GLN A 70 0.84 -6.78 -1.95
N PHE A 71 1.42 -7.36 -2.98
CA PHE A 71 2.65 -6.87 -3.60
C PHE A 71 2.24 -5.92 -4.73
N PRO A 72 2.50 -4.60 -4.62
CA PRO A 72 2.12 -3.67 -5.68
C PRO A 72 2.77 -4.05 -7.02
N ASN A 73 1.93 -4.28 -8.03
CA ASN A 73 2.38 -4.55 -9.39
C ASN A 73 3.03 -3.29 -10.02
N ASP A 74 3.53 -3.42 -11.25
CA ASP A 74 4.26 -2.35 -11.91
C ASP A 74 3.40 -1.11 -12.12
N ASP A 75 2.10 -1.24 -12.43
CA ASP A 75 1.20 -0.10 -12.67
C ASP A 75 0.94 0.69 -11.38
N LYS A 76 0.61 -0.01 -10.28
CA LYS A 76 0.41 0.63 -8.98
C LYS A 76 1.68 1.31 -8.49
N PHE A 77 2.82 0.62 -8.65
CA PHE A 77 4.11 1.16 -8.26
C PHE A 77 4.51 2.39 -9.09
N GLU A 78 4.33 2.37 -10.41
CA GLU A 78 4.63 3.49 -11.31
C GLU A 78 3.82 4.72 -10.93
N ASN A 79 2.49 4.56 -10.79
CA ASN A 79 1.61 5.67 -10.42
C ASN A 79 2.01 6.30 -9.07
N ALA A 80 2.32 5.47 -8.08
CA ALA A 80 2.74 5.94 -6.79
C ALA A 80 4.13 6.59 -6.83
N PHE A 81 5.13 5.97 -7.47
CA PHE A 81 6.50 6.44 -7.49
C PHE A 81 6.66 7.78 -8.21
N CYS A 82 5.90 8.00 -9.29
CA CYS A 82 5.91 9.26 -10.04
C CYS A 82 5.31 10.44 -9.24
N SER A 83 4.38 10.18 -8.32
CA SER A 83 3.61 11.21 -7.61
C SER A 83 3.96 11.37 -6.14
N ARG A 84 4.66 10.39 -5.55
CA ARG A 84 5.00 10.37 -4.13
C ARG A 84 5.93 11.51 -3.76
N ASP A 85 5.71 12.09 -2.58
CA ASP A 85 6.68 12.95 -1.92
C ASP A 85 7.88 12.10 -1.45
N ILE A 86 8.89 11.99 -2.31
CA ILE A 86 10.11 11.22 -2.03
C ILE A 86 11.07 11.99 -1.13
N TYR A 87 11.08 13.32 -1.22
CA TYR A 87 12.02 14.14 -0.45
C TYR A 87 11.83 13.99 1.06
N ASN A 88 10.60 13.90 1.52
CA ASN A 88 10.29 13.78 2.94
C ASN A 88 10.30 12.33 3.44
N MET A 89 10.51 11.34 2.57
CA MET A 89 10.67 9.95 3.00
C MET A 89 12.02 9.73 3.71
N ARG A 90 12.01 8.92 4.77
CA ARG A 90 13.25 8.48 5.44
C ARG A 90 14.18 7.70 4.49
N SER A 91 13.61 7.03 3.51
CA SER A 91 14.33 6.22 2.51
C SER A 91 14.83 7.01 1.29
N ARG A 92 14.72 8.35 1.26
CA ARG A 92 15.11 9.17 0.10
C ARG A 92 16.55 8.91 -0.39
N ASN A 93 17.50 8.84 0.51
CA ASN A 93 18.91 8.58 0.15
C ASN A 93 19.08 7.16 -0.40
N TYR A 94 18.41 6.17 0.20
CA TYR A 94 18.39 4.80 -0.31
C TYR A 94 17.85 4.75 -1.74
N ILE A 95 16.75 5.46 -2.02
CA ILE A 95 16.14 5.53 -3.36
C ILE A 95 17.11 6.13 -4.38
N LEU A 96 17.66 7.30 -4.07
CA LEU A 96 18.56 8.02 -4.99
C LEU A 96 19.87 7.24 -5.22
N SER A 97 20.43 6.62 -4.17
CA SER A 97 21.61 5.74 -4.27
C SER A 97 21.38 4.58 -5.22
N HIS A 98 20.26 3.89 -5.12
CA HIS A 98 19.96 2.75 -5.98
C HIS A 98 19.70 3.16 -7.43
N LEU A 99 19.06 4.31 -7.66
CA LEU A 99 18.83 4.84 -9.00
C LEU A 99 20.15 5.33 -9.65
N GLU A 100 21.00 5.99 -8.87
CA GLU A 100 22.32 6.44 -9.35
C GLU A 100 23.21 5.25 -9.72
N ASN A 101 23.27 4.26 -8.84
CA ASN A 101 24.14 3.10 -8.97
C ASN A 101 23.57 1.97 -9.84
N TYR A 102 22.36 2.12 -10.37
CA TYR A 102 21.77 1.09 -11.23
C TYR A 102 22.66 0.78 -12.44
N LYS A 103 23.07 -0.49 -12.57
CA LYS A 103 24.02 -0.98 -13.59
C LYS A 103 25.34 -0.19 -13.63
N ASN A 104 25.73 0.44 -12.53
CA ASN A 104 27.03 1.09 -12.43
C ASN A 104 28.09 0.05 -11.99
N LYS A 105 29.13 -0.14 -12.81
CA LYS A 105 30.25 -1.05 -12.50
C LYS A 105 31.19 -0.46 -11.44
N ALA A 106 31.18 0.86 -11.28
CA ALA A 106 31.92 1.59 -10.26
C ALA A 106 30.93 2.42 -9.43
N PRO A 107 30.22 1.79 -8.47
CA PRO A 107 29.21 2.48 -7.70
C PRO A 107 29.83 3.61 -6.90
N ILE A 108 29.11 4.73 -6.80
CA ILE A 108 29.50 5.89 -6.02
C ILE A 108 28.82 5.90 -4.66
N VAL A 109 29.51 6.48 -3.69
CA VAL A 109 29.03 6.75 -2.34
C VAL A 109 28.29 8.08 -2.36
N ILE A 110 26.99 8.08 -2.11
CA ILE A 110 26.15 9.29 -2.27
C ILE A 110 26.17 10.21 -1.04
N GLU A 111 26.78 9.79 0.07
CA GLU A 111 26.88 10.56 1.33
C GLU A 111 27.64 11.88 1.15
N ASN A 112 28.46 11.97 0.11
CA ASN A 112 29.17 13.19 -0.25
C ASN A 112 28.31 14.17 -1.09
N TYR A 113 27.09 13.81 -1.40
CA TYR A 113 26.17 14.61 -2.20
C TYR A 113 24.95 15.00 -1.38
N THR A 114 24.35 16.13 -1.76
CA THR A 114 23.10 16.61 -1.20
C THR A 114 21.98 16.49 -2.22
N ILE A 115 20.74 16.41 -1.74
CA ILE A 115 19.58 16.37 -2.63
C ILE A 115 19.29 17.79 -3.09
N GLU A 116 19.28 17.97 -4.40
CA GLU A 116 18.93 19.20 -5.08
C GLU A 116 17.52 19.12 -5.65
N HIS A 117 16.74 20.17 -5.45
CA HIS A 117 15.50 20.41 -6.17
C HIS A 117 15.80 21.16 -7.46
N ILE A 118 15.60 20.52 -8.61
CA ILE A 118 15.87 21.15 -9.91
C ILE A 118 15.02 22.43 -10.03
N MET A 119 13.70 22.32 -9.90
CA MET A 119 12.80 23.44 -9.62
C MET A 119 12.87 23.76 -8.12
N PRO A 120 13.26 24.97 -7.72
CA PRO A 120 13.62 25.28 -6.34
C PRO A 120 12.43 25.27 -5.37
N GLN A 121 12.77 25.17 -4.07
CA GLN A 121 11.79 25.15 -2.98
C GLN A 121 11.24 26.54 -2.62
N ASN A 122 11.86 27.60 -3.08
CA ASN A 122 11.39 28.96 -2.80
C ASN A 122 9.95 29.14 -3.30
N THR A 123 9.02 29.43 -2.39
CA THR A 123 7.60 29.63 -2.73
C THR A 123 7.34 30.86 -3.59
N ASN A 124 8.29 31.81 -3.61
CA ASN A 124 8.28 32.97 -4.48
C ASN A 124 9.35 32.80 -5.56
N LEU A 125 9.05 31.96 -6.55
CA LEU A 125 9.93 31.75 -7.69
C LEU A 125 10.22 33.06 -8.42
N ASN A 126 11.43 33.19 -8.98
CA ASN A 126 11.77 34.29 -9.85
C ASN A 126 10.97 34.26 -11.18
N ASP A 127 11.02 35.35 -11.94
CA ASP A 127 10.19 35.47 -13.14
C ASP A 127 10.61 34.51 -14.26
N GLU A 128 11.87 34.09 -14.30
CA GLU A 128 12.38 33.10 -15.23
C GLU A 128 11.75 31.75 -14.97
N TRP A 129 11.72 31.29 -13.71
CA TRP A 129 11.01 30.06 -13.31
C TRP A 129 9.51 30.12 -13.59
N LYS A 130 8.86 31.26 -13.30
CA LYS A 130 7.44 31.42 -13.59
C LYS A 130 7.13 31.33 -15.07
N LYS A 131 8.05 31.86 -15.91
CA LYS A 131 7.93 31.78 -17.36
C LYS A 131 8.13 30.35 -17.87
N GLU A 132 9.13 29.62 -17.37
CA GLU A 132 9.41 28.23 -17.74
C GLU A 132 8.28 27.28 -17.36
N LEU A 133 7.74 27.43 -16.15
CA LEU A 133 6.66 26.59 -15.64
C LEU A 133 5.28 26.97 -16.18
N GLY A 134 5.16 28.18 -16.75
CA GLY A 134 3.91 28.69 -17.32
C GLY A 134 2.92 29.28 -16.33
N PRO A 135 1.70 29.62 -16.78
CA PRO A 135 0.72 30.34 -15.97
C PRO A 135 0.27 29.59 -14.71
N ASN A 136 0.36 28.26 -14.73
CA ASN A 136 -0.02 27.38 -13.60
C ASN A 136 1.18 27.02 -12.73
N TRP A 137 2.25 27.79 -12.71
CA TRP A 137 3.50 27.48 -12.03
C TRP A 137 3.33 27.11 -10.53
N LYS A 138 2.36 27.73 -9.83
CA LYS A 138 2.09 27.45 -8.42
C LYS A 138 1.59 26.01 -8.21
N ASP A 139 0.69 25.55 -9.08
CA ASP A 139 0.13 24.21 -9.02
C ASP A 139 1.20 23.18 -9.43
N VAL A 140 2.01 23.50 -10.44
CA VAL A 140 3.14 22.67 -10.86
C VAL A 140 4.14 22.52 -9.70
N GLN A 141 4.54 23.65 -9.08
CA GLN A 141 5.46 23.59 -7.94
C GLN A 141 4.86 22.79 -6.79
N LYS A 142 3.64 23.11 -6.35
CA LYS A 142 2.98 22.38 -5.27
C LYS A 142 2.89 20.88 -5.53
N LYS A 143 2.63 20.48 -6.76
CA LYS A 143 2.40 19.09 -7.14
C LYS A 143 3.69 18.29 -7.27
N TYR A 144 4.73 18.87 -7.84
CA TYR A 144 5.92 18.14 -8.25
C TYR A 144 7.19 18.44 -7.45
N LEU A 145 7.17 19.43 -6.57
CA LEU A 145 8.36 19.90 -5.85
C LEU A 145 9.18 18.76 -5.24
N HIS A 146 8.51 17.87 -4.52
CA HIS A 146 9.15 16.78 -3.75
C HIS A 146 9.10 15.42 -4.43
N THR A 147 8.64 15.37 -5.68
CA THR A 147 8.55 14.10 -6.44
C THR A 147 9.89 13.73 -7.06
N ILE A 148 10.07 12.46 -7.35
CA ILE A 148 11.32 11.93 -7.92
C ILE A 148 11.73 12.63 -9.22
N GLY A 149 10.76 13.12 -10.01
CA GLY A 149 11.01 13.85 -11.25
C GLY A 149 11.81 15.13 -11.03
N ASN A 150 11.62 15.81 -9.90
CA ASN A 150 12.26 17.08 -9.58
C ASN A 150 13.48 16.96 -8.66
N LEU A 151 13.82 15.76 -8.17
CA LEU A 151 14.93 15.55 -7.24
C LEU A 151 16.17 14.99 -7.96
N THR A 152 17.32 15.50 -7.59
CA THR A 152 18.60 14.98 -8.04
C THR A 152 19.67 15.08 -6.94
N LEU A 153 20.91 14.74 -7.25
CA LEU A 153 22.06 14.86 -6.38
C LEU A 153 23.06 15.87 -6.93
N THR A 154 23.67 16.63 -6.02
CA THR A 154 24.76 17.57 -6.35
C THR A 154 25.69 17.74 -5.16
N ALA A 155 26.93 18.16 -5.41
CA ALA A 155 27.86 18.64 -4.39
C ALA A 155 27.78 20.18 -4.22
N TYR A 156 27.02 20.89 -5.05
CA TYR A 156 26.96 22.35 -5.17
C TYR A 156 25.56 22.92 -4.87
N ASN A 157 24.86 22.33 -3.92
CA ASN A 157 23.48 22.71 -3.62
C ASN A 157 23.33 24.18 -3.17
N SER A 158 24.26 24.65 -2.32
CA SER A 158 24.28 26.04 -1.85
C SER A 158 24.46 27.04 -2.98
N GLU A 159 25.30 26.69 -3.94
CA GLU A 159 25.61 27.52 -5.12
C GLU A 159 24.48 27.50 -6.16
N MET A 160 23.76 26.38 -6.27
CA MET A 160 22.60 26.24 -7.14
C MET A 160 21.40 27.03 -6.64
N SER A 161 21.06 26.90 -5.36
CA SER A 161 19.98 27.63 -4.71
C SER A 161 18.73 27.75 -5.58
N ASP A 162 18.16 28.93 -5.74
CA ASP A 162 16.98 29.22 -6.58
C ASP A 162 17.30 29.76 -7.99
N LYS A 163 18.55 29.57 -8.44
CA LYS A 163 18.97 30.00 -9.78
C LYS A 163 18.13 29.37 -10.89
N PRO A 164 17.92 30.08 -12.01
CA PRO A 164 17.24 29.52 -13.19
C PRO A 164 17.87 28.22 -13.67
N PHE A 165 17.07 27.37 -14.34
CA PHE A 165 17.53 26.06 -14.80
C PHE A 165 18.80 26.12 -15.64
N ILE A 166 18.85 27.04 -16.62
CA ILE A 166 20.01 27.18 -17.49
C ILE A 166 21.28 27.58 -16.73
N VAL A 167 21.13 28.38 -15.67
CA VAL A 167 22.26 28.75 -14.80
C VAL A 167 22.75 27.57 -13.99
N LYS A 168 21.84 26.76 -13.43
CA LYS A 168 22.19 25.50 -12.75
C LYS A 168 22.85 24.50 -13.69
N MET A 169 22.52 24.56 -14.96
CA MET A 169 23.14 23.70 -15.97
C MET A 169 24.59 24.10 -16.27
N GLU A 170 24.87 25.41 -16.43
CA GLU A 170 26.12 25.92 -17.03
C GLU A 170 27.12 26.46 -16.01
N MET A 171 26.71 26.68 -14.75
CA MET A 171 27.63 27.13 -13.71
C MET A 171 28.69 26.07 -13.43
N GLU A 172 29.82 26.51 -12.82
CA GLU A 172 30.86 25.62 -12.31
C GLU A 172 30.27 24.59 -11.34
N GLY A 173 30.52 23.30 -11.54
CA GLY A 173 29.91 22.20 -10.82
C GLY A 173 28.42 22.00 -11.13
N GLY A 174 27.88 22.64 -12.17
CA GLY A 174 26.52 22.52 -12.62
C GLY A 174 26.16 21.15 -13.22
N PHE A 175 24.91 20.99 -13.64
CA PHE A 175 24.44 19.68 -14.13
C PHE A 175 25.19 19.21 -15.37
N LYS A 176 25.67 20.12 -16.21
CA LYS A 176 26.41 19.83 -17.43
C LYS A 176 27.79 19.20 -17.16
N GLU A 177 28.41 19.57 -16.05
CA GLU A 177 29.73 19.04 -15.63
C GLU A 177 29.56 17.80 -14.70
N SER A 178 28.32 17.48 -14.29
CA SER A 178 28.06 16.42 -13.37
C SER A 178 28.28 15.04 -13.99
N ALA A 179 29.10 14.21 -13.34
CA ALA A 179 29.29 12.81 -13.70
C ALA A 179 28.15 11.89 -13.21
N LEU A 180 27.16 12.43 -12.47
CA LEU A 180 26.07 11.67 -11.89
C LEU A 180 25.10 11.21 -12.98
N ARG A 181 24.75 9.94 -12.95
CA ARG A 181 23.78 9.34 -13.89
C ARG A 181 22.36 9.88 -13.71
N LEU A 182 22.01 10.32 -12.50
CA LEU A 182 20.76 11.02 -12.24
C LEU A 182 20.63 12.33 -13.01
N ASN A 183 21.76 12.97 -13.36
CA ASN A 183 21.79 14.21 -14.11
C ASN A 183 21.84 14.01 -15.63
N SER A 184 22.04 12.79 -16.13
CA SER A 184 22.21 12.50 -17.56
C SER A 184 21.02 12.89 -18.46
N TYR A 185 19.82 12.97 -17.90
CA TYR A 185 18.64 13.47 -18.62
C TYR A 185 18.68 14.99 -18.73
N LEU A 186 19.10 15.68 -17.66
CA LEU A 186 19.10 17.14 -17.55
C LEU A 186 20.01 17.78 -18.59
N VAL A 187 21.20 17.21 -18.82
CA VAL A 187 22.23 17.78 -19.76
C VAL A 187 21.75 17.91 -21.19
N LYS A 188 20.63 17.31 -21.54
CA LYS A 188 20.02 17.35 -22.86
C LYS A 188 19.00 18.47 -23.04
N LEU A 189 18.67 19.17 -21.94
CA LEU A 189 17.56 20.12 -21.86
C LEU A 189 18.09 21.56 -21.85
N THR A 190 17.27 22.45 -22.37
CA THR A 190 17.51 23.93 -22.35
C THR A 190 16.54 24.65 -21.45
N GLU A 191 15.50 23.95 -20.96
CA GLU A 191 14.45 24.46 -20.06
C GLU A 191 13.97 23.36 -19.13
N TRP A 192 13.26 23.72 -18.04
CA TRP A 192 12.70 22.80 -17.08
C TRP A 192 11.24 23.12 -16.76
N ASN A 193 10.34 22.32 -17.28
CA ASN A 193 8.90 22.52 -17.15
C ASN A 193 8.17 21.24 -16.69
N GLU A 194 6.85 21.32 -16.54
CA GLU A 194 6.02 20.20 -16.06
C GLU A 194 6.20 18.93 -16.89
N ASN A 195 6.33 19.05 -18.22
CA ASN A 195 6.49 17.89 -19.10
C ASN A 195 7.84 17.20 -18.83
N HIS A 196 8.92 17.96 -18.70
CA HIS A 196 10.25 17.41 -18.39
C HIS A 196 10.28 16.73 -17.01
N ILE A 197 9.58 17.28 -16.02
CA ILE A 197 9.44 16.65 -14.70
C ILE A 197 8.75 15.29 -14.82
N LYS A 198 7.65 15.21 -15.56
CA LYS A 198 6.89 13.97 -15.80
C LYS A 198 7.69 12.92 -16.56
N GLU A 199 8.35 13.34 -17.64
CA GLU A 199 9.19 12.45 -18.45
C GLU A 199 10.35 11.88 -17.63
N ARG A 200 11.05 12.74 -16.88
CA ARG A 200 12.12 12.29 -16.01
C ARG A 200 11.61 11.37 -14.90
N ALA A 201 10.46 11.67 -14.29
CA ALA A 201 9.85 10.79 -13.30
C ALA A 201 9.59 9.41 -13.89
N LYS A 202 9.06 9.32 -15.11
CA LYS A 202 8.84 8.04 -15.80
C LYS A 202 10.14 7.30 -16.08
N LEU A 203 11.17 7.97 -16.59
CA LEU A 203 12.49 7.36 -16.84
C LEU A 203 13.12 6.79 -15.56
N LEU A 204 13.02 7.52 -14.46
CA LEU A 204 13.52 7.07 -13.16
C LEU A 204 12.67 5.91 -12.60
N THR A 205 11.36 5.92 -12.83
CA THR A 205 10.44 4.84 -12.43
C THR A 205 10.75 3.57 -13.23
N ASP A 206 11.05 3.66 -14.52
CA ASP A 206 11.46 2.49 -15.31
C ASP A 206 12.76 1.86 -14.80
N LYS A 207 13.71 2.68 -14.34
CA LYS A 207 14.88 2.18 -13.61
C LYS A 207 14.47 1.53 -12.27
N ALA A 208 13.59 2.19 -11.51
CA ALA A 208 13.11 1.69 -10.22
C ALA A 208 12.43 0.33 -10.34
N LYS A 209 11.62 0.10 -11.37
CA LYS A 209 11.01 -1.21 -11.67
C LYS A 209 12.06 -2.29 -11.93
N GLN A 210 13.25 -1.95 -12.42
CA GLN A 210 14.35 -2.90 -12.63
C GLN A 210 15.17 -3.14 -11.36
N VAL A 211 15.25 -2.17 -10.46
CA VAL A 211 15.92 -2.30 -9.14
C VAL A 211 15.04 -3.11 -8.20
N TRP A 212 13.78 -2.71 -8.06
CA TRP A 212 12.77 -3.34 -7.18
C TRP A 212 11.75 -4.09 -8.03
N LYS A 213 12.18 -5.23 -8.58
CA LYS A 213 11.38 -6.02 -9.52
C LYS A 213 10.13 -6.61 -8.87
N TYR A 214 9.04 -6.63 -9.61
CA TYR A 214 7.90 -7.48 -9.30
C TYR A 214 8.26 -8.95 -9.62
N PRO A 215 7.87 -9.93 -8.80
CA PRO A 215 8.16 -11.33 -9.06
C PRO A 215 7.55 -11.80 -10.38
N MET A 216 8.37 -12.37 -11.25
CA MET A 216 7.91 -12.96 -12.50
C MET A 216 7.69 -14.46 -12.28
N ILE A 217 6.47 -14.91 -12.57
CA ILE A 217 6.06 -16.31 -12.59
C ILE A 217 5.08 -16.48 -13.75
N SER A 218 5.24 -17.53 -14.55
CA SER A 218 4.33 -17.79 -15.66
C SER A 218 2.99 -18.34 -15.16
N GLU A 219 1.92 -18.17 -15.93
CA GLU A 219 0.59 -18.71 -15.59
C GLU A 219 0.65 -20.24 -15.35
N LYS A 220 1.45 -20.97 -16.12
CA LYS A 220 1.64 -22.42 -15.96
C LYS A 220 2.29 -22.76 -14.62
N GLU A 221 3.30 -22.00 -14.20
CA GLU A 221 3.99 -22.19 -12.92
C GLU A 221 3.14 -21.71 -11.75
N LEU A 222 2.30 -20.71 -11.96
CA LEU A 222 1.40 -20.15 -10.94
C LEU A 222 0.17 -21.06 -10.70
N ALA A 223 -0.31 -21.74 -11.74
CA ALA A 223 -1.54 -22.56 -11.69
C ALA A 223 -1.58 -23.57 -10.52
N PRO A 224 -0.50 -24.28 -10.12
CA PRO A 224 -0.52 -25.20 -8.98
C PRO A 224 -0.68 -24.53 -7.61
N TYR A 225 -0.53 -23.20 -7.54
CA TYR A 225 -0.64 -22.37 -6.34
C TYR A 225 -1.93 -21.54 -6.33
N CYS A 226 -2.51 -21.30 -7.50
CA CYS A 226 -3.89 -20.90 -7.55
C CYS A 226 -4.64 -22.04 -6.88
N VAL A 227 -4.99 -21.88 -5.60
CA VAL A 227 -6.04 -22.72 -5.05
C VAL A 227 -7.10 -22.65 -6.12
N GLU A 228 -7.45 -23.82 -6.76
CA GLU A 228 -8.75 -23.92 -7.38
C GLU A 228 -9.63 -23.28 -6.33
N GLU A 229 -10.21 -22.08 -6.64
CA GLU A 229 -11.36 -21.64 -5.90
C GLU A 229 -12.23 -22.88 -5.97
N LYS A 230 -12.17 -23.78 -4.95
CA LYS A 230 -13.27 -24.65 -4.64
C LYS A 230 -14.39 -23.69 -4.76
N LEU A 231 -15.23 -23.82 -5.78
CA LEU A 231 -16.36 -22.96 -6.07
C LEU A 231 -16.87 -22.47 -4.72
N VAL A 232 -16.17 -21.50 -4.17
CA VAL A 232 -16.62 -20.75 -3.03
C VAL A 232 -17.79 -20.11 -3.69
N HIS A 233 -18.96 -20.69 -3.46
CA HIS A 233 -20.21 -20.08 -3.83
C HIS A 233 -20.01 -18.66 -3.39
N LYS A 234 -19.78 -17.76 -4.36
CA LYS A 234 -19.51 -16.38 -4.07
C LYS A 234 -20.83 -15.87 -3.58
N TYR A 235 -21.00 -16.03 -2.24
CA TYR A 235 -22.21 -15.59 -1.59
C TYR A 235 -22.34 -14.11 -1.89
N SER A 236 -23.47 -13.70 -2.33
CA SER A 236 -23.85 -12.32 -2.60
C SER A 236 -25.01 -11.94 -1.70
N LEU A 237 -25.44 -10.70 -1.75
CA LEU A 237 -26.61 -10.25 -1.01
C LEU A 237 -27.84 -11.10 -1.33
N ASP A 238 -27.97 -11.56 -2.58
CA ASP A 238 -29.10 -12.39 -3.04
C ASP A 238 -29.09 -13.83 -2.49
N THR A 239 -28.02 -14.22 -1.81
CA THR A 239 -27.91 -15.54 -1.16
C THR A 239 -28.73 -15.61 0.13
N TYR A 240 -29.04 -14.46 0.74
CA TYR A 240 -29.77 -14.40 1.99
C TYR A 240 -31.28 -14.18 1.78
N ASP A 241 -32.08 -14.85 2.59
CA ASP A 241 -33.55 -14.80 2.51
C ASP A 241 -34.09 -13.49 3.15
N PHE A 242 -33.84 -12.38 2.49
CA PHE A 242 -34.39 -11.08 2.88
C PHE A 242 -35.85 -10.95 2.43
N ASN A 243 -36.70 -10.59 3.36
CA ASN A 243 -37.97 -9.95 3.01
C ASN A 243 -37.80 -8.42 2.94
N VAL A 244 -38.81 -7.67 2.51
CA VAL A 244 -38.76 -6.22 2.38
C VAL A 244 -38.36 -5.53 3.68
N PHE A 245 -38.89 -6.00 4.80
CA PHE A 245 -38.65 -5.43 6.12
C PHE A 245 -37.18 -5.65 6.58
N THR A 246 -36.71 -6.91 6.56
CA THR A 246 -35.34 -7.23 6.99
C THR A 246 -34.29 -6.70 6.05
N LYS A 247 -34.62 -6.52 4.76
CA LYS A 247 -33.75 -5.82 3.81
C LYS A 247 -33.57 -4.36 4.19
N THR A 248 -34.65 -3.67 4.56
CA THR A 248 -34.57 -2.27 5.03
C THR A 248 -33.74 -2.15 6.30
N LEU A 249 -33.91 -3.07 7.28
CA LEU A 249 -33.08 -3.09 8.48
C LEU A 249 -31.60 -3.26 8.13
N PHE A 250 -31.30 -4.19 7.23
CA PHE A 250 -29.93 -4.46 6.79
C PHE A 250 -29.31 -3.25 6.09
N GLU A 251 -30.02 -2.63 5.15
CA GLU A 251 -29.49 -1.49 4.39
C GLU A 251 -29.13 -0.30 5.31
N VAL A 252 -29.97 -0.06 6.34
CA VAL A 252 -29.68 1.00 7.32
C VAL A 252 -28.45 0.66 8.15
N LEU A 253 -28.35 -0.58 8.66
CA LEU A 253 -27.22 -1.03 9.47
C LEU A 253 -25.93 -1.09 8.65
N ASP A 254 -25.96 -1.69 7.45
CA ASP A 254 -24.84 -1.81 6.53
C ASP A 254 -24.20 -0.47 6.21
N LYS A 255 -25.04 0.51 5.87
CA LYS A 255 -24.58 1.88 5.58
C LYS A 255 -23.85 2.50 6.78
N ARG A 256 -24.33 2.29 8.01
CA ARG A 256 -23.70 2.82 9.20
C ARG A 256 -22.37 2.12 9.51
N ILE A 257 -22.30 0.78 9.39
CA ILE A 257 -21.06 0.02 9.61
C ILE A 257 -20.01 0.38 8.56
N MET A 258 -20.39 0.43 7.28
CA MET A 258 -19.47 0.79 6.20
C MET A 258 -18.94 2.23 6.28
N ASN A 259 -19.64 3.12 6.98
CA ASN A 259 -19.22 4.50 7.20
C ASN A 259 -18.31 4.68 8.43
N LEU A 260 -18.00 3.64 9.21
CA LEU A 260 -17.04 3.73 10.31
C LEU A 260 -15.64 4.06 9.81
N SER A 261 -15.21 3.44 8.72
CA SER A 261 -13.92 3.72 8.07
C SER A 261 -13.92 3.23 6.63
N SER A 262 -13.06 3.82 5.79
CA SER A 262 -12.74 3.31 4.44
C SER A 262 -12.12 1.91 4.44
N ASP A 263 -11.58 1.47 5.57
CA ASP A 263 -10.91 0.18 5.72
C ASP A 263 -11.86 -0.96 6.08
N VAL A 264 -13.10 -0.64 6.44
CA VAL A 264 -14.14 -1.64 6.71
C VAL A 264 -14.50 -2.37 5.42
N LYS A 265 -14.40 -3.70 5.45
CA LYS A 265 -14.74 -4.60 4.36
C LYS A 265 -15.91 -5.48 4.75
N ARG A 266 -16.86 -5.61 3.82
CA ARG A 266 -18.00 -6.52 3.95
C ARG A 266 -17.71 -7.81 3.18
N GLU A 267 -17.89 -8.96 3.82
CA GLU A 267 -17.79 -10.28 3.21
C GLU A 267 -19.06 -11.09 3.40
N TYR A 268 -19.55 -11.65 2.30
CA TYR A 268 -20.70 -12.57 2.34
C TYR A 268 -20.23 -14.00 2.62
N LYS A 269 -20.75 -14.63 3.67
CA LYS A 269 -20.48 -16.01 4.05
C LYS A 269 -21.74 -16.84 3.87
N LYS A 270 -21.66 -18.16 3.98
CA LYS A 270 -22.83 -19.05 3.78
C LYS A 270 -24.03 -18.71 4.65
N LEU A 271 -23.82 -18.27 5.88
CA LEU A 271 -24.87 -18.10 6.89
C LEU A 271 -24.94 -16.70 7.50
N TYR A 272 -23.96 -15.84 7.26
CA TYR A 272 -23.86 -14.51 7.83
C TYR A 272 -23.07 -13.56 6.94
N ILE A 273 -23.24 -12.28 7.17
CA ILE A 273 -22.50 -11.20 6.53
C ILE A 273 -21.49 -10.69 7.56
N ALA A 274 -20.19 -10.79 7.23
CA ALA A 274 -19.10 -10.37 8.10
C ALA A 274 -18.64 -8.98 7.74
N TYR A 275 -18.35 -8.15 8.76
CA TYR A 275 -17.64 -6.89 8.60
C TYR A 275 -16.31 -6.97 9.33
N LYS A 276 -15.26 -6.56 8.64
CA LYS A 276 -13.89 -6.68 9.14
C LYS A 276 -13.05 -5.46 8.77
N VAL A 277 -12.02 -5.21 9.56
CA VAL A 277 -10.84 -4.42 9.23
C VAL A 277 -9.69 -5.42 9.03
N ASP A 278 -8.96 -5.75 10.06
CA ASP A 278 -7.98 -6.84 10.06
C ASP A 278 -8.62 -8.20 10.37
N THR A 279 -9.52 -8.23 11.33
CA THR A 279 -10.35 -9.40 11.70
C THR A 279 -11.82 -9.01 11.70
N ASN A 280 -12.72 -10.00 11.76
CA ASN A 280 -14.15 -9.71 11.90
C ASN A 280 -14.41 -9.02 13.24
N PHE A 281 -15.08 -7.88 13.23
CA PHE A 281 -15.54 -7.21 14.44
C PHE A 281 -17.05 -7.33 14.64
N VAL A 282 -17.81 -7.62 13.58
CA VAL A 282 -19.24 -7.90 13.65
C VAL A 282 -19.69 -8.83 12.55
N ASP A 283 -20.59 -9.74 12.87
CA ASP A 283 -21.25 -10.66 11.97
C ASP A 283 -22.77 -10.47 12.04
N VAL A 284 -23.43 -10.37 10.88
CA VAL A 284 -24.88 -10.14 10.76
C VAL A 284 -25.56 -11.35 10.14
N VAL A 285 -26.54 -11.93 10.84
CA VAL A 285 -27.39 -13.01 10.36
C VAL A 285 -28.79 -12.48 10.09
N VAL A 286 -29.30 -12.72 8.90
CA VAL A 286 -30.65 -12.35 8.51
C VAL A 286 -31.63 -13.38 9.06
N GLN A 287 -32.63 -12.93 9.83
CA GLN A 287 -33.74 -13.72 10.32
C GLN A 287 -35.07 -13.20 9.73
N LYS A 288 -36.14 -13.96 9.86
CA LYS A 288 -37.44 -13.61 9.23
C LYS A 288 -38.02 -12.26 9.67
N GLN A 289 -37.76 -11.83 10.90
CA GLN A 289 -38.37 -10.61 11.47
C GLN A 289 -37.35 -9.62 12.06
N ARG A 290 -36.04 -9.93 12.02
CA ARG A 290 -35.02 -9.13 12.64
C ARG A 290 -33.63 -9.47 12.08
N LEU A 291 -32.64 -8.67 12.43
CA LEU A 291 -31.23 -9.00 12.28
C LEU A 291 -30.68 -9.51 13.62
N ARG A 292 -29.94 -10.63 13.57
CA ARG A 292 -29.14 -11.10 14.69
C ARG A 292 -27.70 -10.70 14.43
N ILE A 293 -27.10 -10.01 15.39
CA ILE A 293 -25.78 -9.38 15.27
C ILE A 293 -24.88 -9.97 16.33
N SER A 294 -23.78 -10.61 15.92
CA SER A 294 -22.74 -11.10 16.82
C SER A 294 -21.57 -10.13 16.79
N VAL A 295 -21.16 -9.64 17.96
CA VAL A 295 -20.09 -8.65 18.11
C VAL A 295 -18.86 -9.34 18.69
N ASN A 296 -17.72 -9.17 18.06
CA ASN A 296 -16.47 -9.87 18.40
C ASN A 296 -15.77 -9.22 19.61
N MET A 297 -16.41 -9.33 20.76
CA MET A 297 -15.90 -8.91 22.06
C MET A 297 -16.23 -9.95 23.11
N LYS A 298 -15.51 -9.95 24.24
CA LYS A 298 -15.93 -10.68 25.43
C LYS A 298 -17.10 -9.95 26.06
N PHE A 299 -18.09 -10.71 26.56
CA PHE A 299 -19.27 -10.12 27.21
C PHE A 299 -18.91 -9.28 28.44
N THR A 300 -17.84 -9.66 29.15
CA THR A 300 -17.31 -8.90 30.30
C THR A 300 -16.76 -7.53 30.00
N ASP A 301 -16.36 -7.31 28.75
CA ASP A 301 -15.64 -6.10 28.31
C ASP A 301 -16.57 -5.09 27.61
N ILE A 302 -17.86 -5.48 27.42
CA ILE A 302 -18.83 -4.62 26.72
C ILE A 302 -19.48 -3.62 27.70
N TYR A 303 -19.56 -2.37 27.30
CA TYR A 303 -20.33 -1.35 27.95
C TYR A 303 -21.75 -1.28 27.36
N ASP A 304 -22.72 -1.80 28.05
CA ASP A 304 -24.14 -1.88 27.62
C ASP A 304 -25.09 -1.26 28.66
N PRO A 305 -25.18 0.08 28.75
CA PRO A 305 -26.04 0.75 29.70
C PRO A 305 -27.55 0.55 29.44
N LYS A 306 -27.90 0.10 28.22
CA LYS A 306 -29.28 -0.13 27.78
C LYS A 306 -29.74 -1.56 27.97
N GLY A 307 -28.82 -2.48 28.29
CA GLY A 307 -29.15 -3.90 28.53
C GLY A 307 -29.67 -4.61 27.27
N ILE A 308 -29.18 -4.23 26.07
CA ILE A 308 -29.61 -4.84 24.81
C ILE A 308 -28.75 -6.04 24.39
N CYS A 309 -27.59 -6.21 25.04
CA CYS A 309 -26.68 -7.30 24.78
C CYS A 309 -27.07 -8.58 25.50
N LYS A 310 -26.87 -9.69 24.81
CA LYS A 310 -27.05 -11.04 25.38
C LYS A 310 -25.69 -11.72 25.45
N ASP A 311 -25.42 -12.33 26.62
CA ASP A 311 -24.24 -13.18 26.80
C ASP A 311 -24.48 -14.53 26.09
N ILE A 312 -23.56 -14.85 25.19
CA ILE A 312 -23.56 -16.11 24.44
C ILE A 312 -22.24 -16.87 24.60
N THR A 313 -21.49 -16.55 25.67
CA THR A 313 -20.25 -17.26 26.04
C THR A 313 -20.51 -18.78 26.15
N GLY A 314 -19.65 -19.55 25.47
CA GLY A 314 -19.73 -21.03 25.53
C GLY A 314 -20.86 -21.65 24.71
N ILE A 315 -21.68 -20.87 24.01
CA ILE A 315 -22.70 -21.40 23.09
C ILE A 315 -22.07 -21.67 21.73
N GLY A 316 -22.16 -22.91 21.23
CA GLY A 316 -21.71 -23.25 19.85
C GLY A 316 -22.50 -22.46 18.81
N ARG A 317 -21.80 -21.71 17.94
CA ARG A 317 -22.42 -20.79 16.99
C ARG A 317 -21.62 -20.55 15.73
N TRP A 318 -22.28 -19.91 14.76
CA TRP A 318 -21.69 -19.32 13.57
C TRP A 318 -21.44 -17.83 13.88
N GLY A 319 -20.19 -17.41 13.91
CA GLY A 319 -19.74 -16.05 14.23
C GLY A 319 -18.73 -16.01 15.38
N ASN A 320 -18.01 -14.88 15.48
CA ASN A 320 -17.00 -14.65 16.50
C ASN A 320 -17.54 -13.77 17.64
N GLY A 321 -16.92 -13.86 18.84
CA GLY A 321 -17.25 -13.04 20.01
C GLY A 321 -18.35 -13.61 20.92
N ASP A 322 -18.53 -13.04 22.07
CA ASP A 322 -19.42 -13.52 23.13
C ASP A 322 -20.69 -12.68 23.34
N VAL A 323 -20.85 -11.66 22.48
CA VAL A 323 -21.94 -10.67 22.55
C VAL A 323 -22.90 -10.85 21.38
N GLU A 324 -24.19 -10.96 21.68
CA GLU A 324 -25.26 -11.00 20.69
C GLU A 324 -26.24 -9.84 20.93
N VAL A 325 -26.62 -9.15 19.85
CA VAL A 325 -27.62 -8.08 19.87
C VAL A 325 -28.63 -8.31 18.75
N PHE A 326 -29.86 -7.86 18.95
CA PHE A 326 -30.92 -7.94 17.95
C PHE A 326 -31.31 -6.56 17.48
N MET A 327 -31.63 -6.44 16.20
CA MET A 327 -32.21 -5.24 15.60
C MET A 327 -33.58 -5.60 15.01
N ASP A 328 -34.62 -5.17 15.72
CA ASP A 328 -36.02 -5.44 15.38
C ASP A 328 -36.68 -4.28 14.61
N HIS A 329 -36.16 -3.04 14.79
CA HIS A 329 -36.65 -1.83 14.14
C HIS A 329 -35.49 -0.96 13.64
N THR A 330 -35.74 -0.12 12.63
CA THR A 330 -34.76 0.85 12.14
C THR A 330 -34.36 1.90 13.19
N SER A 331 -35.25 2.19 14.15
CA SER A 331 -34.96 3.06 15.30
C SER A 331 -33.90 2.51 16.25
N ASP A 332 -33.62 1.21 16.20
CA ASP A 332 -32.65 0.56 17.09
C ASP A 332 -31.19 0.75 16.62
N VAL A 333 -31.02 1.24 15.40
CA VAL A 333 -29.72 1.32 14.74
C VAL A 333 -28.66 2.05 15.57
N ASP A 334 -29.00 3.16 16.20
CA ASP A 334 -28.03 3.94 16.98
C ASP A 334 -27.57 3.15 18.23
N ASN A 335 -28.49 2.46 18.90
CA ASN A 335 -28.18 1.62 20.06
C ASN A 335 -27.30 0.43 19.66
N VAL A 336 -27.60 -0.20 18.53
CA VAL A 336 -26.82 -1.32 17.99
C VAL A 336 -25.43 -0.85 17.55
N MET A 337 -25.33 0.32 16.94
CA MET A 337 -24.04 0.90 16.53
C MET A 337 -23.15 1.24 17.73
N GLU A 338 -23.69 1.74 18.84
CA GLU A 338 -22.92 1.98 20.08
C GLU A 338 -22.20 0.71 20.57
N ILE A 339 -22.79 -0.45 20.36
CA ILE A 339 -22.20 -1.75 20.72
C ILE A 339 -21.15 -2.18 19.66
N ILE A 340 -21.48 -2.06 18.38
CA ILE A 340 -20.58 -2.43 17.26
C ILE A 340 -19.30 -1.59 17.29
N GLU A 341 -19.42 -0.29 17.55
CA GLU A 341 -18.26 0.62 17.60
C GLU A 341 -17.24 0.26 18.68
N GLN A 342 -17.65 -0.37 19.77
CA GLN A 342 -16.72 -0.82 20.79
C GLN A 342 -15.80 -1.93 20.24
N SER A 343 -16.37 -2.92 19.54
CA SER A 343 -15.57 -3.96 18.88
C SER A 343 -14.71 -3.43 17.73
N TYR A 344 -15.22 -2.45 16.99
CA TYR A 344 -14.46 -1.80 15.95
C TYR A 344 -13.21 -1.09 16.52
N LYS A 345 -13.35 -0.32 17.61
CA LYS A 345 -12.25 0.39 18.28
C LYS A 345 -11.16 -0.54 18.81
N GLN A 346 -11.53 -1.75 19.26
CA GLN A 346 -10.54 -2.76 19.67
C GLN A 346 -9.66 -3.29 18.53
N GLN A 347 -10.05 -3.05 17.26
CA GLN A 347 -9.22 -3.42 16.10
C GLN A 347 -8.17 -2.35 15.78
N GLU A 348 -8.33 -1.12 16.31
CA GLU A 348 -7.41 0.00 16.08
C GLU A 348 -6.27 0.06 17.11
N GLU A 349 -6.42 -0.63 18.25
CA GLU A 349 -5.39 -0.80 19.29
C GLU A 349 -4.49 -2.01 19.02
#